data_4d73c2cacd2ab095c37607ec967406be
#
_entry.id   4d73c2cacd2ab095c37607ec967406be
#
_cell.length_a   1.000
_cell.length_b   1.000
_cell.length_c   1.000
_cell.angle_alpha   90.00
_cell.angle_beta   90.00
_cell.angle_gamma   90.00
#
_symmetry.space_group_name_H-M   'P 1'
#
loop_
_entity.id
_entity.type
_entity.pdbx_description
1 polymer ?
#
loop_
_entity_poly.entity_id
_entity_poly.type
_entity_poly.pdbx_seq_one_letter_code
_entity_poly.pdbx_strand_id
1 'polypeptide(L)'
;LLMVDYINIVERAIIDELRTKYPNASVYAQFPEAAALEFPALILELQASGVDERFIGEGMTFGGSSGKGEIYGLAYRIHIMVERNTSMDVSGTAYKQRRLLNYLMLNVANDINSITFGASDVEVVERHLRNWEDVGYASGLELWGASTSYLVYFKNYRSS
;
A
#
# COMPACT_ATOMS: atom_id res chain seq x y z
N LEU A 1 25.91 -9.30 11.49
CA LEU A 1 24.66 -9.69 10.84
C LEU A 1 23.81 -8.47 10.59
N LEU A 2 23.74 -8.07 9.32
CA LEU A 2 22.81 -7.02 8.91
C LEU A 2 21.41 -7.61 8.87
N MET A 3 20.55 -7.16 9.79
CA MET A 3 19.13 -7.44 9.69
C MET A 3 18.58 -6.68 8.48
N VAL A 4 17.98 -7.41 7.56
CA VAL A 4 17.28 -6.79 6.43
C VAL A 4 15.96 -6.21 6.96
N ASP A 5 15.77 -4.93 6.74
CA ASP A 5 14.56 -4.24 7.15
C ASP A 5 13.45 -4.44 6.12
N TYR A 6 12.86 -5.61 6.11
CA TYR A 6 11.82 -5.99 5.15
C TYR A 6 10.59 -5.10 5.21
N ILE A 7 10.23 -4.61 6.39
CA ILE A 7 9.06 -3.74 6.56
C ILE A 7 9.25 -2.45 5.77
N ASN A 8 10.38 -1.78 5.94
CA ASN A 8 10.66 -0.54 5.23
C ASN A 8 10.87 -0.77 3.72
N ILE A 9 11.44 -1.89 3.33
CA ILE A 9 11.61 -2.25 1.91
C ILE A 9 10.25 -2.40 1.23
N VAL A 10 9.34 -3.16 1.83
CA VAL A 10 7.98 -3.37 1.31
C VAL A 10 7.21 -2.05 1.27
N GLU A 11 7.23 -1.30 2.35
CA GLU A 11 6.52 -0.01 2.44
C GLU A 11 7.04 0.99 1.41
N ARG A 12 8.35 1.11 1.27
CA ARG A 12 8.96 1.98 0.27
C ARG A 12 8.58 1.58 -1.15
N ALA A 13 8.55 0.28 -1.45
CA ALA A 13 8.16 -0.20 -2.78
C ALA A 13 6.72 0.22 -3.12
N ILE A 14 5.80 0.11 -2.16
CA ILE A 14 4.41 0.54 -2.36
C ILE A 14 4.33 2.06 -2.56
N ILE A 15 4.99 2.82 -1.70
CA ILE A 15 4.98 4.29 -1.76
C ILE A 15 5.60 4.79 -3.06
N ASP A 16 6.73 4.25 -3.47
CA ASP A 16 7.41 4.66 -4.71
C ASP A 16 6.57 4.33 -5.94
N GLU A 17 5.91 3.19 -5.96
CA GLU A 17 5.00 2.84 -7.05
C GLU A 17 3.83 3.82 -7.15
N LEU A 18 3.20 4.13 -6.03
CA LEU A 18 2.10 5.09 -6.00
C LEU A 18 2.54 6.50 -6.42
N ARG A 19 3.70 6.95 -5.97
CA ARG A 19 4.26 8.25 -6.37
C ARG A 19 4.60 8.31 -7.84
N THR A 20 5.11 7.22 -8.40
CA THR A 20 5.45 7.13 -9.83
C THR A 20 4.20 7.12 -10.71
N LYS A 21 3.18 6.37 -10.31
CA LYS A 21 1.93 6.25 -11.08
C LYS A 21 1.01 7.46 -10.93
N TYR A 22 1.08 8.14 -9.80
CA TYR A 22 0.19 9.28 -9.47
C TYR A 22 1.01 10.51 -9.08
N PRO A 23 1.77 11.11 -10.02
CA PRO A 23 2.63 12.25 -9.71
C PRO A 23 1.86 13.50 -9.29
N ASN A 24 0.57 13.58 -9.64
CA ASN A 24 -0.30 14.69 -9.26
C ASN A 24 -1.09 14.44 -7.97
N ALA A 25 -0.90 13.29 -7.35
CA ALA A 25 -1.45 12.99 -6.03
C ALA A 25 -0.37 13.10 -4.96
N SER A 26 -0.80 13.33 -3.73
CA SER A 26 0.10 13.34 -2.58
C SER A 26 0.03 11.98 -1.89
N VAL A 27 1.17 11.32 -1.76
CA VAL A 27 1.26 9.97 -1.19
C VAL A 27 1.97 10.05 0.16
N TYR A 28 1.31 9.55 1.20
CA TYR A 28 1.79 9.61 2.57
C TYR A 28 1.93 8.20 3.15
N ALA A 29 3.01 7.97 3.90
CA ALA A 29 3.25 6.70 4.60
C ALA A 29 2.56 6.65 5.98
N GLN A 30 1.89 7.72 6.37
CA GLN A 30 1.09 7.84 7.58
C GLN A 30 0.19 9.05 7.42
N PHE A 31 -0.79 9.20 8.31
CA PHE A 31 -1.60 10.41 8.30
C PHE A 31 -0.75 11.63 8.65
N PRO A 32 -0.65 12.63 7.76
CA PRO A 32 0.01 13.87 8.07
C PRO A 32 -0.85 14.73 8.99
N GLU A 33 -0.28 15.79 9.53
CA GLU A 33 -1.09 16.82 10.20
C GLU A 33 -2.12 17.39 9.22
N ALA A 34 -3.32 17.70 9.71
CA ALA A 34 -4.43 18.16 8.86
C ALA A 34 -4.05 19.36 7.98
N ALA A 35 -3.23 20.27 8.50
CA ALA A 35 -2.78 21.44 7.77
C ALA A 35 -1.79 21.12 6.63
N ALA A 36 -1.15 19.96 6.67
CA ALA A 36 -0.18 19.51 5.66
C ALA A 36 -0.79 18.59 4.61
N LEU A 37 -2.07 18.23 4.76
CA LEU A 37 -2.75 17.30 3.86
C LEU A 37 -3.09 17.99 2.53
N GLU A 38 -2.54 17.45 1.46
CA GLU A 38 -2.80 17.92 0.10
C GLU A 38 -3.60 16.86 -0.67
N PHE A 39 -4.47 17.30 -1.59
CA PHE A 39 -5.40 16.44 -2.30
C PHE A 39 -5.13 16.41 -3.82
N PRO A 40 -5.43 15.29 -4.52
CA PRO A 40 -5.92 14.03 -3.94
C PRO A 40 -4.84 13.37 -3.09
N ALA A 41 -5.24 12.77 -1.99
CA ALA A 41 -4.32 12.13 -1.04
C ALA A 41 -4.46 10.62 -1.09
N LEU A 42 -3.32 9.94 -1.15
CA LEU A 42 -3.21 8.49 -1.00
C LEU A 42 -2.41 8.23 0.27
N ILE A 43 -3.03 7.60 1.26
CA ILE A 43 -2.42 7.38 2.57
C ILE A 43 -2.28 5.89 2.81
N LEU A 44 -1.04 5.45 3.01
CA LEU A 44 -0.72 4.08 3.39
C LEU A 44 -0.45 4.04 4.88
N GLU A 45 -1.31 3.35 5.63
CA GLU A 45 -1.21 3.27 7.08
C GLU A 45 -0.92 1.83 7.50
N LEU A 46 0.24 1.61 8.12
CA LEU A 46 0.56 0.29 8.69
C LEU A 46 -0.29 0.07 9.94
N GLN A 47 -1.09 -1.00 9.95
CA GLN A 47 -1.98 -1.31 11.06
C GLN A 47 -1.49 -2.45 11.92
N ALA A 48 -0.84 -3.45 11.31
CA ALA A 48 -0.33 -4.60 12.02
C ALA A 48 0.85 -5.22 11.29
N SER A 49 1.75 -5.79 12.07
CA SER A 49 2.86 -6.57 11.54
C SER A 49 3.12 -7.75 12.47
N GLY A 50 3.54 -8.86 11.93
CA GLY A 50 3.86 -10.01 12.74
C GLY A 50 4.11 -11.28 11.95
N VAL A 51 4.59 -12.28 12.67
CA VAL A 51 4.89 -13.59 12.11
C VAL A 51 3.60 -14.37 11.90
N ASP A 52 3.48 -15.03 10.76
CA ASP A 52 2.41 -16.00 10.56
C ASP A 52 2.77 -17.29 11.31
N GLU A 53 2.08 -17.53 12.39
CA GLU A 53 2.34 -18.66 13.30
C GLU A 53 2.27 -20.03 12.61
N ARG A 54 1.57 -20.13 11.51
CA ARG A 54 1.46 -21.39 10.74
C ARG A 54 2.78 -21.85 10.14
N PHE A 55 3.75 -20.94 10.03
CA PHE A 55 5.03 -21.17 9.32
C PHE A 55 6.25 -20.94 10.18
N ILE A 56 6.08 -20.87 11.50
CA ILE A 56 7.22 -20.67 12.42
C ILE A 56 8.13 -21.90 12.41
N GLY A 57 9.41 -21.67 12.19
CA GLY A 57 10.45 -22.68 12.30
C GLY A 57 10.51 -23.68 11.15
N GLU A 58 9.75 -23.48 10.09
CA GLU A 58 9.79 -24.31 8.91
C GLU A 58 11.02 -24.02 8.07
N GLY A 59 11.56 -25.07 7.44
CA GLY A 59 12.57 -24.92 6.40
C GLY A 59 11.96 -24.22 5.18
N MET A 60 12.65 -23.23 4.65
CA MET A 60 12.18 -22.55 3.45
C MET A 60 13.32 -22.25 2.50
N THR A 61 12.99 -22.11 1.23
CA THR A 61 13.93 -21.69 0.19
C THR A 61 13.77 -20.19 0.01
N PHE A 62 14.88 -19.48 0.06
CA PHE A 62 14.95 -18.05 -0.16
C PHE A 62 16.03 -17.74 -1.19
N GLY A 63 15.65 -17.16 -2.33
CA GLY A 63 16.59 -16.82 -3.38
C GLY A 63 17.43 -18.01 -3.90
N GLY A 64 16.88 -19.22 -3.88
CA GLY A 64 17.59 -20.43 -4.28
C GLY A 64 18.42 -21.10 -3.18
N SER A 65 18.50 -20.50 -2.00
CA SER A 65 19.19 -21.09 -0.83
C SER A 65 18.18 -21.60 0.17
N SER A 66 18.49 -22.76 0.77
CA SER A 66 17.67 -23.32 1.86
C SER A 66 18.10 -22.73 3.20
N GLY A 67 17.15 -22.48 4.06
CA GLY A 67 17.42 -21.98 5.39
C GLY A 67 16.19 -22.03 6.28
N LYS A 68 16.36 -21.53 7.49
CA LYS A 68 15.25 -21.35 8.43
C LYS A 68 14.74 -19.92 8.34
N GLY A 69 13.45 -19.79 8.41
CA GLY A 69 12.82 -18.49 8.39
C GLY A 69 11.37 -18.59 8.81
N GLU A 70 10.66 -17.55 8.57
CA GLU A 70 9.25 -17.43 8.90
C GLU A 70 8.54 -16.62 7.81
N ILE A 71 7.25 -16.81 7.72
CA ILE A 71 6.40 -15.93 6.91
C ILE A 71 6.00 -14.76 7.79
N TYR A 72 6.30 -13.56 7.33
CA TYR A 72 5.99 -12.32 8.03
C TYR A 72 4.87 -11.58 7.30
N GLY A 73 3.88 -11.13 8.01
CA GLY A 73 2.72 -10.44 7.46
C GLY A 73 2.70 -8.96 7.82
N LEU A 74 2.33 -8.14 6.87
CA LEU A 74 2.05 -6.72 7.04
C LEU A 74 0.62 -6.43 6.64
N ALA A 75 -0.11 -5.75 7.51
CA ALA A 75 -1.46 -5.30 7.22
C ALA A 75 -1.46 -3.78 7.11
N TYR A 76 -1.85 -3.29 5.94
CA TYR A 76 -1.99 -1.87 5.66
C TYR A 76 -3.44 -1.48 5.48
N ARG A 77 -3.76 -0.27 5.87
CA ARG A 77 -4.99 0.41 5.46
C ARG A 77 -4.61 1.47 4.43
N ILE A 78 -5.25 1.43 3.29
CA ILE A 78 -5.04 2.40 2.22
C ILE A 78 -6.25 3.31 2.16
N HIS A 79 -6.01 4.61 2.25
CA HIS A 79 -7.06 5.63 2.19
C HIS A 79 -6.87 6.47 0.93
N ILE A 80 -7.98 6.75 0.26
CA ILE A 80 -8.04 7.72 -0.83
C ILE A 80 -8.93 8.86 -0.37
N MET A 81 -8.47 10.09 -0.53
CA MET A 81 -9.22 11.29 -0.15
C MET A 81 -9.19 12.30 -1.29
N VAL A 82 -10.35 12.73 -1.70
CA VAL A 82 -10.53 13.72 -2.78
C VAL A 82 -11.34 14.89 -2.24
N GLU A 83 -10.74 16.07 -2.24
CA GLU A 83 -11.42 17.29 -1.85
C GLU A 83 -12.32 17.78 -2.99
N ARG A 84 -13.40 18.48 -2.65
CA ARG A 84 -14.41 18.99 -3.58
C ARG A 84 -13.82 19.76 -4.77
N ASN A 85 -12.79 20.57 -4.53
CA ASN A 85 -12.18 21.41 -5.56
C ASN A 85 -10.98 20.76 -6.27
N THR A 86 -10.65 19.52 -5.90
CA THR A 86 -9.53 18.81 -6.50
C THR A 86 -9.90 18.24 -7.85
N SER A 87 -9.04 18.47 -8.82
CA SER A 87 -9.15 17.84 -10.14
C SER A 87 -7.84 17.18 -10.54
N MET A 88 -7.94 16.13 -11.33
CA MET A 88 -6.78 15.46 -11.91
C MET A 88 -7.03 15.20 -13.39
N ASP A 89 -6.07 15.57 -14.20
CA ASP A 89 -6.15 15.40 -15.63
C ASP A 89 -5.62 14.01 -16.02
N VAL A 90 -6.46 13.25 -16.71
CA VAL A 90 -6.10 11.90 -17.15
C VAL A 90 -6.37 11.82 -18.64
N SER A 91 -5.31 11.73 -19.42
CA SER A 91 -5.40 11.64 -20.90
C SER A 91 -6.30 12.70 -21.52
N GLY A 92 -6.18 13.96 -21.06
CA GLY A 92 -6.94 15.09 -21.57
C GLY A 92 -8.32 15.27 -20.94
N THR A 93 -8.75 14.39 -20.02
CA THR A 93 -10.03 14.50 -19.32
C THR A 93 -9.80 14.86 -17.86
N ALA A 94 -10.45 15.91 -17.40
CA ALA A 94 -10.41 16.32 -15.98
C ALA A 94 -11.41 15.51 -15.17
N TYR A 95 -10.91 14.74 -14.22
CA TYR A 95 -11.71 14.02 -13.24
C TYR A 95 -11.81 14.83 -11.95
N LYS A 96 -13.01 14.93 -11.39
CA LYS A 96 -13.30 15.68 -10.17
C LYS A 96 -14.21 14.87 -9.25
N GLN A 97 -14.14 15.16 -7.96
CA GLN A 97 -15.07 14.65 -6.95
C GLN A 97 -15.22 13.12 -7.01
N ARG A 98 -16.43 12.61 -7.02
CA ARG A 98 -16.72 11.17 -7.04
C ARG A 98 -16.09 10.46 -8.25
N ARG A 99 -16.05 11.12 -9.39
CA ARG A 99 -15.46 10.54 -10.61
C ARG A 99 -13.96 10.33 -10.45
N LEU A 100 -13.29 11.27 -9.81
CA LEU A 100 -11.88 11.11 -9.46
C LEU A 100 -11.68 10.01 -8.43
N LEU A 101 -12.53 9.94 -7.41
CA LEU A 101 -12.49 8.86 -6.43
C LEU A 101 -12.64 7.50 -7.10
N ASN A 102 -13.61 7.34 -7.99
CA ASN A 102 -13.84 6.08 -8.72
C ASN A 102 -12.61 5.68 -9.57
N TYR A 103 -12.02 6.64 -10.26
CA TYR A 103 -10.80 6.42 -11.03
C TYR A 103 -9.65 5.93 -10.14
N LEU A 104 -9.42 6.60 -9.02
CA LEU A 104 -8.35 6.24 -8.10
C LEU A 104 -8.58 4.89 -7.45
N MET A 105 -9.80 4.57 -7.03
CA MET A 105 -10.11 3.25 -6.46
C MET A 105 -9.75 2.11 -7.42
N LEU A 106 -10.15 2.22 -8.67
CA LEU A 106 -9.86 1.17 -9.66
C LEU A 106 -8.36 1.07 -9.97
N ASN A 107 -7.73 2.20 -10.25
CA ASN A 107 -6.35 2.21 -10.71
C ASN A 107 -5.36 1.94 -9.60
N VAL A 108 -5.57 2.46 -8.40
CA VAL A 108 -4.72 2.16 -7.24
C VAL A 108 -4.78 0.67 -6.90
N ALA A 109 -5.96 0.07 -6.94
CA ALA A 109 -6.12 -1.36 -6.72
C ALA A 109 -5.32 -2.19 -7.74
N ASN A 110 -5.43 -1.84 -9.01
CA ASN A 110 -4.70 -2.53 -10.08
C ASN A 110 -3.18 -2.38 -9.92
N ASP A 111 -2.71 -1.18 -9.62
CA ASP A 111 -1.28 -0.90 -9.49
C ASP A 111 -0.67 -1.61 -8.28
N ILE A 112 -1.37 -1.61 -7.14
CA ILE A 112 -0.91 -2.30 -5.94
C ILE A 112 -0.86 -3.82 -6.15
N ASN A 113 -1.84 -4.39 -6.83
CA ASN A 113 -1.84 -5.82 -7.14
C ASN A 113 -0.75 -6.23 -8.14
N SER A 114 -0.23 -5.28 -8.91
CA SER A 114 0.79 -5.53 -9.93
C SER A 114 2.21 -5.18 -9.47
N ILE A 115 2.36 -4.66 -8.25
CA ILE A 115 3.66 -4.22 -7.74
C ILE A 115 4.66 -5.38 -7.70
N THR A 116 5.84 -5.15 -8.24
CA THR A 116 6.99 -6.02 -8.05
C THR A 116 7.83 -5.47 -6.90
N PHE A 117 7.88 -6.22 -5.83
CA PHE A 117 8.78 -5.89 -4.73
C PHE A 117 10.20 -6.26 -5.18
N GLY A 118 11.03 -5.25 -5.40
CA GLY A 118 12.36 -5.40 -6.01
C GLY A 118 13.19 -6.56 -5.50
N ALA A 119 13.41 -7.31 -6.39
CA ALA A 119 14.29 -8.35 -6.75
C ALA A 119 14.87 -9.28 -5.69
N SER A 120 15.97 -8.99 -5.08
CA SER A 120 16.76 -10.01 -4.38
C SER A 120 16.47 -10.11 -2.89
N ASP A 121 15.82 -9.11 -2.33
CA ASP A 121 15.76 -8.96 -0.87
C ASP A 121 14.41 -9.30 -0.26
N VAL A 122 13.34 -9.27 -1.03
CA VAL A 122 12.00 -9.58 -0.53
C VAL A 122 11.29 -10.55 -1.47
N GLU A 123 10.99 -11.72 -0.96
CA GLU A 123 10.18 -12.70 -1.68
C GLU A 123 8.76 -12.71 -1.10
N VAL A 124 7.85 -12.11 -1.87
CA VAL A 124 6.43 -12.06 -1.50
C VAL A 124 5.79 -13.41 -1.79
N VAL A 125 5.17 -13.98 -0.78
CA VAL A 125 4.49 -15.28 -0.86
C VAL A 125 3.04 -15.10 -1.27
N GLU A 126 2.39 -14.11 -0.71
CA GLU A 126 0.96 -13.90 -0.87
C GLU A 126 0.61 -12.44 -0.63
N ARG A 127 -0.37 -11.94 -1.35
CA ARG A 127 -0.91 -10.60 -1.14
C ARG A 127 -2.40 -10.57 -1.43
N HIS A 128 -3.13 -9.78 -0.63
CA HIS A 128 -4.57 -9.63 -0.75
C HIS A 128 -4.97 -8.18 -0.60
N LEU A 129 -5.63 -7.64 -1.61
CA LEU A 129 -6.32 -6.37 -1.51
C LEU A 129 -7.82 -6.65 -1.35
N ARG A 130 -8.39 -6.12 -0.29
CA ARG A 130 -9.82 -6.28 0.00
C ARG A 130 -10.64 -5.25 -0.79
N ASN A 131 -11.95 -5.39 -0.71
CA ASN A 131 -12.88 -4.44 -1.32
C ASN A 131 -12.75 -3.06 -0.66
N TRP A 132 -13.01 -2.05 -1.45
CA TRP A 132 -13.09 -0.68 -0.91
C TRP A 132 -14.30 -0.56 0.01
N GLU A 133 -14.07 0.08 1.15
CA GLU A 133 -15.05 0.33 2.20
C GLU A 133 -15.14 1.82 2.47
N ASP A 134 -16.18 2.23 3.21
CA ASP A 134 -16.39 3.62 3.62
C ASP A 134 -16.36 4.59 2.43
N VAL A 135 -16.86 4.12 1.28
CA VAL A 135 -16.95 4.93 0.07
C VAL A 135 -18.05 5.95 0.23
N GLY A 136 -17.72 7.23 0.16
CA GLY A 136 -18.72 8.26 0.30
C GLY A 136 -18.17 9.66 0.41
N TYR A 137 -19.12 10.57 0.70
CA TYR A 137 -18.84 11.99 0.86
C TYR A 137 -19.13 12.44 2.30
N ALA A 138 -18.11 13.03 2.91
CA ALA A 138 -18.25 13.64 4.23
C ALA A 138 -18.57 15.12 4.07
N SER A 139 -19.84 15.49 4.21
CA SER A 139 -20.32 16.86 3.95
C SER A 139 -19.68 17.92 4.83
N GLY A 140 -19.40 17.59 6.10
CA GLY A 140 -18.76 18.51 7.03
C GLY A 140 -17.32 18.83 6.69
N LEU A 141 -16.65 17.95 5.96
CA LEU A 141 -15.25 18.09 5.53
C LEU A 141 -15.10 18.40 4.05
N GLU A 142 -16.18 18.31 3.29
CA GLU A 142 -16.20 18.44 1.82
C GLU A 142 -15.22 17.47 1.13
N LEU A 143 -15.12 16.24 1.66
CA LEU A 143 -14.22 15.21 1.17
C LEU A 143 -14.97 13.98 0.67
N TRP A 144 -14.52 13.47 -0.48
CA TRP A 144 -14.84 12.14 -0.95
C TRP A 144 -13.73 11.19 -0.49
N GLY A 145 -14.10 10.06 0.03
CA GLY A 145 -13.12 9.11 0.56
C GLY A 145 -13.48 7.66 0.34
N ALA A 146 -12.48 6.82 0.41
CA ALA A 146 -12.59 5.36 0.40
C ALA A 146 -11.40 4.75 1.12
N SER A 147 -11.58 3.59 1.70
CA SER A 147 -10.48 2.84 2.33
C SER A 147 -10.56 1.37 1.99
N THR A 148 -9.40 0.71 1.99
CA THR A 148 -9.32 -0.74 1.86
C THR A 148 -8.17 -1.28 2.69
N SER A 149 -8.20 -2.58 2.97
CA SER A 149 -7.11 -3.28 3.64
C SER A 149 -6.25 -4.01 2.62
N TYR A 150 -4.95 -3.93 2.78
CA TYR A 150 -3.97 -4.62 1.97
C TYR A 150 -3.06 -5.46 2.85
N LEU A 151 -3.03 -6.76 2.58
CA LEU A 151 -2.23 -7.73 3.31
C LEU A 151 -1.10 -8.23 2.43
N VAL A 152 0.12 -8.19 2.94
CA VAL A 152 1.31 -8.69 2.26
C VAL A 152 2.02 -9.69 3.16
N TYR A 153 2.29 -10.86 2.63
CA TYR A 153 3.06 -11.89 3.31
C TYR A 153 4.35 -12.14 2.55
N PHE A 154 5.47 -12.13 3.25
CA PHE A 154 6.78 -12.34 2.65
C PHE A 154 7.65 -13.24 3.52
N LYS A 155 8.66 -13.83 2.91
CA LYS A 155 9.63 -14.66 3.62
C LYS A 155 10.61 -13.78 4.38
N ASN A 156 10.69 -13.99 5.67
CA ASN A 156 11.70 -13.40 6.52
C ASN A 156 12.76 -14.45 6.81
N TYR A 157 13.87 -14.37 6.08
CA TYR A 157 14.96 -15.33 6.21
C TYR A 157 15.76 -15.04 7.46
N ARG A 158 15.96 -16.09 8.26
CA ARG A 158 16.91 -16.07 9.38
C ARG A 158 18.05 -17.01 9.06
N SER A 159 19.25 -16.49 8.95
CA SER A 159 20.41 -17.33 8.95
C SER A 159 20.53 -18.02 10.31
N SER A 160 20.50 -19.31 10.31
CA SER A 160 20.68 -20.12 11.52
C SER A 160 22.06 -19.90 12.16
#